data_77b3d705dcb293621d58b30b0b8dffac
#
_entry.id   77b3d705dcb293621d58b30b0b8dffac
#
_cell.length_a   1.000
_cell.length_b   1.000
_cell.length_c   1.000
_cell.angle_alpha   90.00
_cell.angle_beta   90.00
_cell.angle_gamma   90.00
#
_symmetry.space_group_name_H-M   'P 1'
#
loop_
_entity.id
_entity.type
_entity.pdbx_description
1 polymer ?
#
loop_
_entity_poly.entity_id
_entity_poly.type
_entity_poly.pdbx_seq_one_letter_code
_entity_poly.pdbx_strand_id
1 'polypeptide(L)'
;MPDTHARFSPSAANRRIHCPPALLLEEQFEEGESVYAAEGTAGHALAEHLIRKHLKQRTTRPTSEYYKDELLEAVDEYVSFVIGEIEDARRECHSPVLLVEQRIDASEYVDGCFGTADMVIIT
;
A
#
# COMPACT_ATOMS: atom_id res chain seq x y z
N MET A 1 -12.34 6.38 9.71
CA MET A 1 -11.79 7.66 9.28
C MET A 1 -11.78 7.68 7.77
N PRO A 2 -12.35 8.69 7.13
CA PRO A 2 -12.15 8.82 5.71
C PRO A 2 -10.64 8.97 5.47
N ASP A 3 -10.12 8.15 4.60
CA ASP A 3 -8.73 8.25 4.16
C ASP A 3 -8.58 9.60 3.47
N THR A 4 -8.00 10.54 4.20
CA THR A 4 -7.62 11.83 3.62
C THR A 4 -6.45 11.58 2.69
N HIS A 5 -6.71 11.65 1.39
CA HIS A 5 -5.65 11.58 0.40
C HIS A 5 -4.71 12.77 0.55
N ALA A 6 -3.43 12.51 0.54
CA ALA A 6 -2.42 13.55 0.60
C ALA A 6 -2.50 14.43 -0.64
N ARG A 7 -2.48 15.74 -0.45
CA ARG A 7 -2.46 16.71 -1.56
C ARG A 7 -1.26 16.47 -2.49
N PHE A 8 -0.10 16.17 -1.92
CA PHE A 8 1.12 15.83 -2.65
C PHE A 8 1.53 14.38 -2.37
N SER A 9 0.68 13.43 -2.76
CA SER A 9 1.00 12.02 -2.54
C SER A 9 2.17 11.56 -3.44
N PRO A 10 3.03 10.68 -2.93
CA PRO A 10 4.12 10.12 -3.75
C PRO A 10 3.63 9.40 -5.00
N SER A 11 2.50 8.71 -4.93
CA SER A 11 1.92 7.97 -6.06
C SER A 11 1.50 8.88 -7.23
N ALA A 12 1.19 10.15 -6.97
CA ALA A 12 0.84 11.14 -7.99
C ALA A 12 2.05 11.94 -8.49
N ALA A 13 3.25 11.69 -8.00
CA ALA A 13 4.45 12.47 -8.33
C ALA A 13 4.74 12.49 -9.83
N ASN A 14 4.57 11.37 -10.52
CA ASN A 14 4.80 11.28 -11.96
C ASN A 14 3.90 12.25 -12.74
N ARG A 15 2.61 12.34 -12.40
CA ARG A 15 1.68 13.28 -13.04
C ARG A 15 2.08 14.73 -12.76
N ARG A 16 2.48 15.04 -11.54
CA ARG A 16 2.90 16.42 -11.16
C ARG A 16 4.15 16.86 -11.89
N ILE A 17 5.10 15.96 -12.10
CA ILE A 17 6.35 16.24 -12.81
C ILE A 17 6.06 16.51 -14.29
N HIS A 18 5.21 15.72 -14.92
CA HIS A 18 4.89 15.84 -16.36
C HIS A 18 3.82 16.89 -16.68
N CYS A 19 2.93 17.14 -15.70
CA CYS A 19 1.87 18.14 -15.83
C CYS A 19 1.70 18.90 -14.50
N PRO A 20 2.49 19.96 -14.24
CA PRO A 20 2.45 20.70 -12.98
C PRO A 20 1.06 21.21 -12.57
N PRO A 21 0.17 21.67 -13.50
CA PRO A 21 -1.18 22.08 -13.13
C PRO A 21 -2.14 20.93 -12.83
N ALA A 22 -1.74 19.66 -13.02
CA ALA A 22 -2.63 18.50 -12.81
C ALA A 22 -3.27 18.49 -11.42
N LEU A 23 -2.52 18.83 -10.38
CA LEU A 23 -3.03 18.89 -9.01
C LEU A 23 -4.20 19.86 -8.88
N LEU A 24 -4.07 21.08 -9.41
CA LEU A 24 -5.11 22.11 -9.36
C LEU A 24 -6.34 21.75 -10.17
N LEU A 25 -6.14 21.06 -11.30
CA LEU A 25 -7.23 20.57 -12.13
C LEU A 25 -7.96 19.40 -11.46
N GLU A 26 -7.23 18.45 -10.87
CA GLU A 26 -7.80 17.30 -10.19
C GLU A 26 -8.58 17.68 -8.94
N GLU A 27 -8.16 18.71 -8.20
CA GLU A 27 -8.88 19.23 -7.04
C GLU A 27 -10.29 19.76 -7.37
N GLN A 28 -10.56 20.12 -8.63
CA GLN A 28 -11.85 20.61 -9.08
C GLN A 28 -12.87 19.49 -9.36
N PHE A 29 -12.43 18.24 -9.40
CA PHE A 29 -13.26 17.08 -9.69
C PHE A 29 -13.43 16.23 -8.44
N GLU A 30 -14.65 15.68 -8.25
CA GLU A 30 -14.89 14.71 -7.20
C GLU A 30 -14.17 13.41 -7.52
N GLU A 31 -13.43 12.87 -6.55
CA GLU A 31 -12.82 11.57 -6.67
C GLU A 31 -13.90 10.49 -6.54
N GLY A 32 -14.19 9.80 -7.64
CA GLY A 32 -15.03 8.61 -7.64
C GLY A 32 -14.15 7.35 -7.50
N GLU A 33 -14.52 6.47 -6.58
CA GLU A 33 -13.88 5.16 -6.51
C GLU A 33 -14.31 4.31 -7.71
N SER A 34 -13.35 3.91 -8.55
CA SER A 34 -13.62 3.00 -9.65
C SER A 34 -13.69 1.55 -9.14
N VAL A 35 -14.33 0.66 -9.92
CA VAL A 35 -14.36 -0.78 -9.62
C VAL A 35 -12.93 -1.33 -9.49
N TYR A 36 -12.01 -0.87 -10.33
CA TYR A 36 -10.60 -1.28 -10.27
C TYR A 36 -9.91 -0.82 -8.99
N ALA A 37 -10.22 0.39 -8.51
CA ALA A 37 -9.68 0.89 -7.24
C ALA A 37 -10.23 0.10 -6.06
N ALA A 38 -11.52 -0.23 -6.06
CA ALA A 38 -12.15 -1.05 -5.01
C ALA A 38 -11.57 -2.47 -4.97
N GLU A 39 -11.37 -3.07 -6.14
CA GLU A 39 -10.72 -4.38 -6.28
C GLU A 39 -9.28 -4.35 -5.76
N GLY A 40 -8.51 -3.32 -6.12
CA GLY A 40 -7.16 -3.10 -5.63
C GLY A 40 -7.11 -2.95 -4.11
N THR A 41 -8.02 -2.17 -3.54
CA THR A 41 -8.14 -2.00 -2.08
C THR A 41 -8.41 -3.33 -1.39
N ALA A 42 -9.32 -4.14 -1.93
CA ALA A 42 -9.61 -5.47 -1.40
C ALA A 42 -8.39 -6.40 -1.47
N GLY A 43 -7.64 -6.35 -2.57
CA GLY A 43 -6.41 -7.12 -2.75
C GLY A 43 -5.33 -6.74 -1.74
N HIS A 44 -5.10 -5.45 -1.53
CA HIS A 44 -4.15 -4.95 -0.52
C HIS A 44 -4.54 -5.36 0.89
N ALA A 45 -5.82 -5.29 1.24
CA ALA A 45 -6.31 -5.69 2.56
C ALA A 45 -6.07 -7.18 2.83
N LEU A 46 -6.31 -8.04 1.85
CA LEU A 46 -6.03 -9.47 1.98
C LEU A 46 -4.53 -9.75 2.07
N ALA A 47 -3.72 -9.08 1.25
CA ALA A 47 -2.26 -9.21 1.29
C ALA A 47 -1.70 -8.81 2.67
N GLU A 48 -2.15 -7.68 3.22
CA GLU A 48 -1.80 -7.24 4.57
C GLU A 48 -2.13 -8.30 5.61
N HIS A 49 -3.34 -8.85 5.56
CA HIS A 49 -3.76 -9.91 6.48
C HIS A 49 -2.84 -11.13 6.42
N LEU A 50 -2.53 -11.62 5.22
CA LEU A 50 -1.69 -12.80 5.03
C LEU A 50 -0.25 -12.57 5.49
N ILE A 51 0.30 -11.40 5.22
CA ILE A 51 1.65 -11.02 5.67
C ILE A 51 1.70 -10.91 7.19
N ARG A 52 0.75 -10.21 7.81
CA ARG A 52 0.66 -10.09 9.27
C ARG A 52 0.49 -11.46 9.94
N LYS A 53 -0.30 -12.36 9.34
CA LYS A 53 -0.46 -13.72 9.82
C LYS A 53 0.87 -14.49 9.77
N HIS A 54 1.64 -14.33 8.70
CA HIS A 54 2.97 -14.93 8.59
C HIS A 54 3.92 -14.40 9.66
N LEU A 55 3.84 -13.12 10.00
CA LEU A 55 4.63 -12.48 11.05
C LEU A 55 4.08 -12.74 12.46
N LYS A 56 3.04 -13.54 12.59
CA LYS A 56 2.35 -13.87 13.86
C LYS A 56 1.78 -12.64 14.56
N GLN A 57 1.40 -11.64 13.78
CA GLN A 57 0.72 -10.45 14.27
C GLN A 57 -0.79 -10.68 14.32
N ARG A 58 -1.45 -9.97 15.22
CA ARG A 58 -2.90 -10.04 15.34
C ARG A 58 -3.55 -9.40 14.12
N THR A 59 -4.44 -10.14 13.46
CA THR A 59 -5.12 -9.67 12.26
C THR A 59 -6.45 -10.40 12.07
N THR A 60 -7.37 -9.75 11.36
CA THR A 60 -8.68 -10.32 11.02
C THR A 60 -8.79 -10.44 9.50
N ARG A 61 -9.19 -11.60 9.00
CA ARG A 61 -9.35 -11.81 7.56
C ARG A 61 -10.43 -10.89 7.00
N PRO A 62 -10.11 -10.06 6.01
CA PRO A 62 -11.10 -9.21 5.37
C PRO A 62 -12.05 -10.03 4.50
N THR A 63 -13.25 -9.50 4.27
CA THR A 63 -14.24 -10.07 3.37
C THR A 63 -14.57 -9.08 2.27
N SER A 64 -14.75 -9.56 1.04
CA SER A 64 -15.11 -8.71 -0.09
C SER A 64 -15.74 -9.55 -1.20
N GLU A 65 -16.65 -8.94 -1.96
CA GLU A 65 -17.22 -9.52 -3.18
C GLU A 65 -16.19 -9.66 -4.31
N TYR A 66 -15.05 -8.96 -4.22
CA TYR A 66 -13.99 -8.96 -5.23
C TYR A 66 -13.02 -10.15 -5.09
N TYR A 67 -13.13 -10.96 -4.05
CA TYR A 67 -12.24 -12.12 -3.86
C TYR A 67 -12.61 -13.28 -4.78
N LYS A 68 -12.24 -13.12 -6.05
CA LYS A 68 -12.37 -14.11 -7.10
C LYS A 68 -11.01 -14.71 -7.43
N ASP A 69 -10.99 -15.80 -8.16
CA ASP A 69 -9.79 -16.60 -8.45
C ASP A 69 -8.61 -15.74 -8.97
N GLU A 70 -8.84 -14.82 -9.90
CA GLU A 70 -7.78 -13.95 -10.45
C GLU A 70 -7.15 -13.06 -9.39
N LEU A 71 -7.96 -12.42 -8.55
CA LEU A 71 -7.46 -11.56 -7.49
C LEU A 71 -6.75 -12.36 -6.41
N LEU A 72 -7.29 -13.49 -6.02
CA LEU A 72 -6.67 -14.37 -5.03
C LEU A 72 -5.33 -14.90 -5.52
N GLU A 73 -5.21 -15.24 -6.79
CA GLU A 73 -3.95 -15.67 -7.41
C GLU A 73 -2.91 -14.55 -7.40
N ALA A 74 -3.30 -13.33 -7.80
CA ALA A 74 -2.43 -12.18 -7.78
C ALA A 74 -1.96 -11.83 -6.36
N VAL A 75 -2.85 -11.88 -5.38
CA VAL A 75 -2.51 -11.66 -3.97
C VAL A 75 -1.54 -12.73 -3.47
N ASP A 76 -1.76 -13.98 -3.83
CA ASP A 76 -0.90 -15.09 -3.43
C ASP A 76 0.52 -14.95 -4.00
N GLU A 77 0.66 -14.56 -5.27
CA GLU A 77 1.96 -14.27 -5.88
C GLU A 77 2.68 -13.13 -5.15
N TYR A 78 1.99 -12.04 -4.87
CA TYR A 78 2.56 -10.89 -4.14
C TYR A 78 3.00 -11.29 -2.73
N VAL A 79 2.15 -11.98 -1.98
CA VAL A 79 2.45 -12.43 -0.62
C VAL A 79 3.62 -13.39 -0.60
N SER A 80 3.69 -14.32 -1.55
CA SER A 80 4.82 -15.26 -1.68
C SER A 80 6.13 -14.52 -1.95
N PHE A 81 6.11 -13.50 -2.80
CA PHE A 81 7.27 -12.65 -3.06
C PHE A 81 7.72 -11.92 -1.77
N VAL A 82 6.79 -11.29 -1.06
CA VAL A 82 7.10 -10.56 0.19
C VAL A 82 7.65 -11.50 1.26
N ILE A 83 7.07 -12.69 1.42
CA ILE A 83 7.57 -13.69 2.37
C ILE A 83 9.00 -14.10 2.01
N GLY A 84 9.30 -14.28 0.74
CA GLY A 84 10.66 -14.56 0.26
C GLY A 84 11.64 -13.46 0.65
N GLU A 85 11.28 -12.20 0.47
CA GLU A 85 12.08 -11.04 0.88
C GLU A 85 12.28 -10.97 2.41
N ILE A 86 11.25 -11.30 3.19
CA ILE A 86 11.34 -11.37 4.65
C ILE A 86 12.34 -12.44 5.09
N GLU A 87 12.27 -13.63 4.48
CA GLU A 87 13.18 -14.72 4.81
C GLU A 87 14.63 -14.39 4.43
N ASP A 88 14.83 -13.72 3.29
CA ASP A 88 16.16 -13.23 2.89
C ASP A 88 16.69 -12.19 3.88
N ALA A 89 15.86 -11.25 4.30
CA ALA A 89 16.24 -10.26 5.30
C ALA A 89 16.62 -10.90 6.64
N ARG A 90 15.93 -11.94 7.05
CA ARG A 90 16.24 -12.68 8.29
C ARG A 90 17.54 -13.46 8.20
N ARG A 91 17.97 -13.85 7.00
CA ARG A 91 19.27 -14.47 6.78
C ARG A 91 20.41 -13.45 6.82
N GLU A 92 20.18 -12.24 6.31
CA GLU A 92 21.17 -11.17 6.28
C GLU A 92 21.32 -10.46 7.64
N CYS A 93 20.24 -10.34 8.37
CA CYS A 93 20.15 -9.56 9.60
C CYS A 93 19.45 -10.36 10.70
N HIS A 94 20.04 -10.39 11.90
CA HIS A 94 19.46 -11.13 13.01
C HIS A 94 18.08 -10.62 13.45
N SER A 95 17.87 -9.31 13.36
CA SER A 95 16.61 -8.67 13.77
C SER A 95 16.21 -7.59 12.77
N PRO A 96 15.74 -7.96 11.57
CA PRO A 96 15.28 -6.97 10.61
C PRO A 96 14.02 -6.25 11.10
N VAL A 97 13.88 -4.98 10.74
CA VAL A 97 12.66 -4.22 11.00
C VAL A 97 11.66 -4.50 9.88
N LEU A 98 10.49 -5.01 10.25
CA LEU A 98 9.43 -5.40 9.33
C LEU A 98 8.17 -4.58 9.65
N LEU A 99 7.80 -3.68 8.74
CA LEU A 99 6.66 -2.78 8.90
C LEU A 99 5.65 -3.05 7.78
N VAL A 100 4.41 -3.33 8.14
CA VAL A 100 3.30 -3.59 7.21
C VAL A 100 2.36 -2.41 7.24
N GLU A 101 1.95 -1.90 6.08
CA GLU A 101 1.06 -0.74 5.94
C GLU A 101 1.56 0.46 6.75
N GLN A 102 2.84 0.78 6.59
CA GLN A 102 3.48 1.86 7.33
C GLN A 102 3.21 3.22 6.69
N ARG A 103 2.62 4.13 7.44
CA ARG A 103 2.48 5.52 7.02
C ARG A 103 3.85 6.20 6.99
N ILE A 104 4.13 6.83 5.86
CA ILE A 104 5.34 7.63 5.66
C ILE A 104 4.90 9.09 5.48
N ASP A 105 5.43 9.95 6.31
CA ASP A 105 5.15 11.38 6.29
C ASP A 105 6.39 12.14 5.85
N ALA A 106 6.31 12.78 4.69
CA ALA A 106 7.35 13.62 4.12
C ALA A 106 6.95 15.11 4.11
N SER A 107 5.97 15.49 4.93
CA SER A 107 5.48 16.87 5.00
C SER A 107 6.53 17.89 5.45
N GLU A 108 7.59 17.43 6.11
CA GLU A 108 8.75 18.24 6.45
C GLU A 108 9.48 18.78 5.19
N TYR A 109 9.47 18.00 4.10
CA TYR A 109 10.14 18.36 2.85
C TYR A 109 9.18 18.96 1.83
N VAL A 110 7.97 18.45 1.74
CA VAL A 110 6.92 18.93 0.83
C VAL A 110 5.61 18.94 1.60
N ASP A 111 5.02 20.11 1.76
CA ASP A 111 3.77 20.30 2.48
C ASP A 111 2.66 19.41 1.93
N GLY A 112 1.99 18.68 2.81
CA GLY A 112 0.94 17.73 2.45
C GLY A 112 1.43 16.48 1.72
N CYS A 113 2.71 16.12 1.83
CA CYS A 113 3.26 14.90 1.27
C CYS A 113 3.28 13.79 2.30
N PHE A 114 2.41 12.81 2.15
CA PHE A 114 2.39 11.59 2.95
C PHE A 114 1.84 10.43 2.12
N GLY A 115 2.09 9.23 2.56
CA GLY A 115 1.59 8.03 1.92
C GLY A 115 1.73 6.82 2.83
N THR A 116 1.24 5.69 2.38
CA THR A 116 1.37 4.43 3.09
C THR A 116 2.20 3.46 2.26
N ALA A 117 3.26 2.92 2.84
CA ALA A 117 4.04 1.86 2.23
C ALA A 117 3.42 0.50 2.60
N ASP A 118 3.20 -0.34 1.62
CA ASP A 118 2.58 -1.66 1.82
C ASP A 118 3.46 -2.55 2.71
N MET A 119 4.76 -2.53 2.47
CA MET A 119 5.74 -3.26 3.26
C MET A 119 7.08 -2.53 3.28
N VAL A 120 7.69 -2.43 4.46
CA VAL A 120 9.03 -1.87 4.64
C VAL A 120 9.89 -2.90 5.36
N ILE A 121 11.02 -3.22 4.77
CA ILE A 121 12.01 -4.15 5.33
C ILE A 121 13.33 -3.39 5.49
N ILE A 122 13.83 -3.34 6.72
CA ILE A 122 15.10 -2.66 7.05
C ILE A 122 16.04 -3.69 7.68
N THR A 123 17.16 -3.89 7.05
CA THR A 123 18.20 -4.79 7.51
C THR A 123 19.39 -4.05 8.11
#